data_67aeae7bdead3777fc0d8badb8383285
#
_entry.id   67aeae7bdead3777fc0d8badb8383285
#
_cell.length_a   1.000
_cell.length_b   1.000
_cell.length_c   1.000
_cell.angle_alpha   90.00
_cell.angle_beta   90.00
_cell.angle_gamma   90.00
#
_symmetry.space_group_name_H-M   'P 1'
#
loop_
_entity.id
_entity.type
_entity.pdbx_description
1 polymer ?
#
loop_
_entity_poly.entity_id
_entity_poly.type
_entity_poly.pdbx_seq_one_letter_code
_entity_poly.pdbx_strand_id
1 'polypeptide(L)'
;MVNKVILVGNLGRDPEVRTTPSGQPVAKFSLATNRRRRDKDGNRHDETEWHNIVCWGRQAEIAGEYLSKGKQIYIEGRIQTSSWEDRQSGEKKYRTEIICENFQMLGTRGEGGGGGQRQQTPSGPSSDFGSPPEDDDIPF
;
A
#
# COMPACT_ATOMS: atom_id res chain seq x y z
N MET A 1 -26.65 -2.28 -5.29
CA MET A 1 -25.84 -1.29 -4.58
C MET A 1 -24.43 -1.81 -4.45
N VAL A 2 -23.41 -0.95 -4.53
CA VAL A 2 -21.97 -1.33 -4.46
C VAL A 2 -21.28 -0.43 -3.45
N ASN A 3 -20.42 -1.01 -2.63
CA ASN A 3 -19.48 -0.31 -1.77
C ASN A 3 -18.13 -1.01 -1.88
N LYS A 4 -17.25 -0.49 -2.72
CA LYS A 4 -15.95 -1.09 -3.00
C LYS A 4 -14.86 -0.04 -3.12
N VAL A 5 -13.73 -0.33 -2.51
CA VAL A 5 -12.52 0.48 -2.57
C VAL A 5 -11.37 -0.38 -3.08
N ILE A 6 -10.62 0.18 -4.00
CA ILE A 6 -9.39 -0.42 -4.53
C ILE A 6 -8.27 0.59 -4.37
N LEU A 7 -7.20 0.19 -3.70
CA LEU A 7 -6.04 1.04 -3.44
C LEU A 7 -4.73 0.30 -3.74
N VAL A 8 -3.78 1.02 -4.27
CA VAL A 8 -2.37 0.64 -4.30
C VAL A 8 -1.58 1.75 -3.63
N GLY A 9 -0.87 1.42 -2.58
CA GLY A 9 -0.13 2.42 -1.81
C GLY A 9 0.92 1.80 -0.91
N ASN A 10 1.57 2.64 -0.13
CA ASN A 10 2.62 2.24 0.79
C ASN A 10 2.18 2.43 2.24
N LEU A 11 2.56 1.48 3.10
CA LEU A 11 2.29 1.60 4.53
C LEU A 11 3.07 2.77 5.11
N GLY A 12 2.37 3.59 5.91
CA GLY A 12 3.00 4.71 6.61
C GLY A 12 3.67 4.32 7.91
N ARG A 13 3.29 3.18 8.47
CA ARG A 13 3.83 2.61 9.71
C ARG A 13 3.58 1.11 9.75
N ASP A 14 4.24 0.42 10.68
CA ASP A 14 3.99 -0.98 10.93
C ASP A 14 2.54 -1.21 11.36
N PRO A 15 1.89 -2.32 10.94
CA PRO A 15 0.55 -2.65 11.40
C PRO A 15 0.49 -2.83 12.91
N GLU A 16 -0.53 -2.27 13.51
CA GLU A 16 -0.85 -2.50 14.92
C GLU A 16 -1.85 -3.65 15.01
N VAL A 17 -1.42 -4.76 15.60
CA VAL A 17 -2.23 -5.96 15.74
C VAL A 17 -2.72 -6.08 17.18
N ARG A 18 -4.02 -6.26 17.32
CA ARG A 18 -4.70 -6.49 18.61
C ARG A 18 -5.65 -7.67 18.50
N THR A 19 -5.96 -8.25 19.64
CA THR A 19 -6.99 -9.27 19.75
C THR A 19 -8.20 -8.67 20.46
N THR A 20 -9.38 -8.85 19.87
CA THR A 20 -10.64 -8.40 20.48
C THR A 20 -10.99 -9.27 21.69
N PRO A 21 -11.88 -8.81 22.59
CA PRO A 21 -12.36 -9.63 23.70
C PRO A 21 -12.98 -10.95 23.27
N SER A 22 -13.52 -11.03 22.06
CA SER A 22 -14.03 -12.28 21.48
C SER A 22 -12.95 -13.20 20.90
N GLY A 23 -11.67 -12.80 20.95
CA GLY A 23 -10.55 -13.60 20.47
C GLY A 23 -10.22 -13.41 18.99
N GLN A 24 -10.82 -12.44 18.30
CA GLN A 24 -10.54 -12.16 16.90
C GLN A 24 -9.35 -11.22 16.75
N PRO A 25 -8.36 -11.54 15.88
CA PRO A 25 -7.29 -10.62 15.55
C PRO A 25 -7.79 -9.46 14.68
N VAL A 26 -7.28 -8.27 14.96
CA VAL A 26 -7.52 -7.03 14.20
C VAL A 26 -6.19 -6.36 13.94
N ALA A 27 -5.91 -6.02 12.71
CA ALA A 27 -4.75 -5.23 12.34
C ALA A 27 -5.18 -3.88 11.77
N LYS A 28 -4.56 -2.81 12.24
CA LYS A 28 -4.80 -1.45 11.77
C LYS A 28 -3.52 -0.83 11.29
N PHE A 29 -3.56 -0.18 10.16
CA PHE A 29 -2.45 0.58 9.61
C PHE A 29 -2.92 1.70 8.70
N SER A 30 -2.03 2.64 8.41
CA SER A 30 -2.26 3.70 7.44
C SER A 30 -1.62 3.37 6.11
N LEU A 31 -2.31 3.68 5.03
CA LEU A 31 -1.84 3.50 3.66
C LEU A 31 -1.79 4.85 2.96
N ALA A 32 -0.66 5.19 2.38
CA ALA A 32 -0.48 6.41 1.62
C ALA A 32 -0.66 6.15 0.13
N THR A 33 -1.51 6.94 -0.50
CA THR A 33 -1.60 7.02 -1.95
C THR A 33 -1.17 8.40 -2.41
N ASN A 34 -0.28 8.46 -3.39
CA ASN A 34 0.27 9.70 -3.90
C ASN A 34 -0.36 10.04 -5.24
N ARG A 35 -0.71 11.30 -5.39
CA ARG A 35 -1.24 11.86 -6.63
C ARG A 35 -0.40 13.06 -7.04
N ARG A 36 0.01 13.09 -8.29
CA ARG A 36 0.65 14.25 -8.89
C ARG A 36 -0.37 15.10 -9.63
N ARG A 37 -0.37 16.38 -9.31
CA ARG A 37 -1.24 17.36 -9.95
C ARG A 37 -0.40 18.51 -10.51
N ARG A 38 -0.79 19.02 -11.69
CA ARG A 38 -0.30 20.30 -12.19
C ARG A 38 -1.33 21.38 -11.91
N ASP A 39 -0.86 22.52 -11.43
CA ASP A 39 -1.68 23.71 -11.28
C ASP A 39 -1.78 24.48 -12.61
N LYS A 40 -2.54 25.57 -12.59
CA LYS A 40 -2.74 26.43 -13.77
C LYS A 40 -1.45 27.12 -14.25
N ASP A 41 -0.46 27.26 -13.37
CA ASP A 41 0.83 27.87 -13.63
C ASP A 41 1.90 26.87 -14.09
N GLY A 42 1.52 25.60 -14.27
CA GLY A 42 2.39 24.53 -14.69
C GLY A 42 3.26 23.92 -13.59
N ASN A 43 3.07 24.33 -12.34
CA ASN A 43 3.78 23.77 -11.19
C ASN A 43 3.24 22.40 -10.82
N ARG A 44 4.15 21.49 -10.47
CA ARG A 44 3.81 20.14 -10.00
C ARG A 44 3.58 20.17 -8.49
N HIS A 45 2.46 19.60 -8.07
CA HIS A 45 2.12 19.38 -6.68
C HIS A 45 1.95 17.89 -6.43
N ASP A 46 2.60 17.39 -5.39
CA ASP A 46 2.40 16.04 -4.90
C ASP A 46 1.44 16.06 -3.71
N GLU A 47 0.31 15.38 -3.86
CA GLU A 47 -0.69 15.23 -2.82
C GLU A 47 -0.66 13.79 -2.29
N THR A 48 -0.63 13.65 -0.98
CA THR A 48 -0.71 12.34 -0.32
C THR A 48 -2.03 12.21 0.41
N GLU A 49 -2.77 11.17 0.09
CA GLU A 49 -3.98 10.80 0.81
C GLU A 49 -3.66 9.63 1.75
N TRP A 50 -4.06 9.78 3.01
CA TRP A 50 -3.87 8.77 4.05
C TRP A 50 -5.16 8.02 4.29
N HIS A 51 -5.12 6.70 4.14
CA HIS A 51 -6.26 5.83 4.33
C HIS A 51 -6.06 5.00 5.60
N ASN A 52 -7.09 4.91 6.42
CA ASN A 52 -7.11 4.04 7.60
C ASN A 52 -7.62 2.66 7.18
N ILE A 53 -6.76 1.67 7.28
CA ILE A 53 -7.07 0.29 6.86
C ILE A 53 -7.26 -0.57 8.09
N VAL A 54 -8.29 -1.39 8.07
CA VAL A 54 -8.60 -2.36 9.13
C VAL A 54 -8.73 -3.74 8.50
N CYS A 55 -7.94 -4.67 9.02
CA CYS A 55 -8.00 -6.09 8.65
C CYS A 55 -8.54 -6.90 9.82
N TRP A 56 -9.35 -7.91 9.52
CA TRP A 56 -9.94 -8.79 10.52
C TRP A 56 -9.54 -10.26 10.29
N GLY A 57 -9.46 -11.03 11.36
CA GLY A 57 -9.26 -12.48 11.30
C GLY A 57 -7.95 -12.86 10.63
N ARG A 58 -8.01 -13.75 9.68
CA ARG A 58 -6.84 -14.26 8.96
C ARG A 58 -6.06 -13.16 8.23
N GLN A 59 -6.76 -12.20 7.67
CA GLN A 59 -6.15 -11.02 7.03
C GLN A 59 -5.31 -10.21 8.02
N ALA A 60 -5.80 -10.07 9.26
CA ALA A 60 -5.07 -9.38 10.31
C ALA A 60 -3.80 -10.11 10.72
N GLU A 61 -3.86 -11.42 10.85
CA GLU A 61 -2.69 -12.25 11.17
C GLU A 61 -1.62 -12.14 10.08
N ILE A 62 -2.01 -12.25 8.82
CA ILE A 62 -1.11 -12.12 7.67
C ILE A 62 -0.52 -10.71 7.61
N ALA A 63 -1.32 -9.69 7.83
CA ALA A 63 -0.86 -8.31 7.83
C ALA A 63 0.19 -8.07 8.93
N GLY A 64 -0.05 -8.56 10.13
CA GLY A 64 0.89 -8.43 11.24
C GLY A 64 2.20 -9.17 11.03
N GLU A 65 2.18 -10.29 10.32
CA GLU A 65 3.35 -11.11 10.08
C GLU A 65 4.22 -10.61 8.93
N TYR A 66 3.61 -10.15 7.84
CA TYR A 66 4.31 -9.84 6.58
C TYR A 66 4.40 -8.37 6.23
N LEU A 67 3.52 -7.51 6.74
CA LEU A 67 3.52 -6.11 6.41
C LEU A 67 4.39 -5.29 7.36
N SER A 68 5.04 -4.28 6.81
CA SER A 68 5.85 -3.33 7.56
C SER A 68 5.83 -1.95 6.89
N LYS A 69 6.24 -0.94 7.65
CA LYS A 69 6.38 0.44 7.16
C LYS A 69 7.11 0.49 5.81
N GLY A 70 6.56 1.22 4.86
CA GLY A 70 7.13 1.45 3.54
C GLY A 70 6.79 0.40 2.49
N LYS A 71 6.27 -0.76 2.86
CA LYS A 71 5.86 -1.77 1.88
C LYS A 71 4.72 -1.31 1.02
N GLN A 72 4.79 -1.65 -0.25
CA GLN A 72 3.71 -1.41 -1.21
C GLN A 72 2.77 -2.60 -1.25
N ILE A 73 1.48 -2.29 -1.16
CA ILE A 73 0.42 -3.31 -1.20
C ILE A 73 -0.75 -2.86 -2.06
N TYR A 74 -1.46 -3.85 -2.57
CA TYR A 74 -2.76 -3.71 -3.19
C TYR A 74 -3.84 -4.09 -2.18
N ILE A 75 -4.88 -3.30 -2.08
CA ILE A 75 -6.02 -3.54 -1.17
C ILE A 75 -7.33 -3.49 -1.94
N GLU A 76 -8.18 -4.44 -1.68
CA GLU A 76 -9.61 -4.40 -1.96
C GLU A 76 -10.40 -4.41 -0.66
N GLY A 77 -11.41 -3.58 -0.58
CA GLY A 77 -12.24 -3.52 0.60
C GLY A 77 -13.49 -2.68 0.41
N ARG A 78 -14.07 -2.26 1.51
CA ARG A 78 -15.25 -1.40 1.54
C ARG A 78 -15.04 -0.23 2.49
N ILE A 79 -15.73 0.86 2.25
CA ILE A 79 -15.74 2.03 3.13
C ILE A 79 -16.73 1.77 4.27
N GLN A 80 -16.28 2.05 5.47
CA GLN A 80 -17.15 2.04 6.65
C GLN A 80 -16.90 3.30 7.48
N THR A 81 -17.96 4.03 7.75
CA THR A 81 -17.92 5.19 8.64
C THR A 81 -18.63 4.85 9.93
N SER A 82 -17.93 5.02 11.04
CA SER A 82 -18.49 4.89 12.38
C SER A 82 -18.61 6.25 13.05
N SER A 83 -19.53 6.37 13.99
CA SER A 83 -19.76 7.60 14.74
C SER A 83 -19.85 7.31 16.22
N TRP A 84 -19.37 8.23 17.02
CA TRP A 84 -19.48 8.19 18.48
C TRP A 84 -19.64 9.60 19.02
N GLU A 85 -20.17 9.70 20.23
CA GLU A 85 -20.23 10.96 20.96
C GLU A 85 -18.97 11.13 21.82
N ASP A 86 -18.34 12.30 21.71
CA ASP A 86 -17.24 12.66 22.61
C ASP A 86 -17.80 12.98 23.99
N ARG A 87 -17.33 12.26 25.00
CA ARG A 87 -17.79 12.43 26.39
C ARG A 87 -17.41 13.79 26.98
N GLN A 88 -16.41 14.46 26.43
CA GLN A 88 -15.95 15.75 26.95
C GLN A 88 -16.67 16.93 26.31
N SER A 89 -16.97 16.89 25.03
CA SER A 89 -17.59 18.00 24.30
C SER A 89 -19.06 17.76 23.95
N GLY A 90 -19.54 16.53 24.03
CA GLY A 90 -20.88 16.14 23.58
C GLY A 90 -21.05 16.17 22.06
N GLU A 91 -20.00 16.43 21.32
CA GLU A 91 -20.00 16.47 19.86
C GLU A 91 -19.97 15.07 19.29
N LYS A 92 -20.70 14.90 18.19
CA LYS A 92 -20.68 13.66 17.41
C LYS A 92 -19.43 13.64 16.51
N LYS A 93 -18.59 12.63 16.69
CA LYS A 93 -17.40 12.42 15.88
C LYS A 93 -17.60 11.26 14.94
N TYR A 94 -16.94 11.35 13.77
CA TYR A 94 -16.99 10.35 12.72
C TYR A 94 -15.59 9.85 12.40
N ARG A 95 -15.51 8.57 12.06
CA ARG A 95 -14.26 7.98 11.56
C ARG A 95 -14.58 7.12 10.35
N THR A 96 -13.87 7.39 9.26
CA THR A 96 -13.95 6.60 8.03
C THR A 96 -12.77 5.66 7.96
N GLU A 97 -13.06 4.39 7.83
CA GLU A 97 -12.09 3.31 7.71
C GLU A 97 -12.39 2.48 6.46
N ILE A 98 -11.35 1.86 5.93
CA ILE A 98 -11.48 0.88 4.85
C ILE A 98 -11.30 -0.49 5.46
N ILE A 99 -12.36 -1.29 5.40
CA ILE A 99 -12.33 -2.68 5.85
C ILE A 99 -11.75 -3.52 4.73
N CYS A 100 -10.56 -4.06 4.98
CA CYS A 100 -9.85 -4.88 4.00
C CYS A 100 -10.56 -6.23 3.83
N GLU A 101 -10.93 -6.56 2.61
CA GLU A 101 -11.48 -7.86 2.23
C GLU A 101 -10.41 -8.76 1.62
N ASN A 102 -9.48 -8.16 0.89
CA ASN A 102 -8.34 -8.85 0.29
C ASN A 102 -7.17 -7.90 0.12
N PHE A 103 -5.95 -8.39 0.26
CA PHE A 103 -4.76 -7.61 -0.06
C PHE A 103 -3.68 -8.49 -0.68
N GLN A 104 -2.81 -7.87 -1.48
CA GLN A 104 -1.64 -8.50 -2.06
C GLN A 104 -0.40 -7.63 -1.83
N MET A 105 0.66 -8.27 -1.42
CA MET A 105 1.96 -7.61 -1.33
C MET A 105 2.50 -7.39 -2.74
N LEU A 106 2.86 -6.13 -3.02
CA LEU A 106 3.51 -5.72 -4.25
C LEU A 106 4.96 -5.37 -3.93
N GLY A 107 5.84 -5.57 -4.89
CA GLY A 107 7.23 -5.21 -4.74
C GLY A 107 8.17 -6.33 -5.12
N THR A 108 9.42 -5.96 -5.38
CA THR A 108 10.47 -6.91 -5.73
C THR A 108 10.83 -7.76 -4.51
N ARG A 109 10.87 -9.07 -4.69
CA ARG A 109 11.58 -9.97 -3.79
C ARG A 109 13.06 -9.59 -3.85
N GLY A 110 13.55 -8.80 -2.91
CA GLY A 110 14.94 -8.43 -3.05
C GLY A 110 15.52 -7.55 -1.98
N GLU A 111 14.98 -7.54 -0.77
CA GLU A 111 15.69 -7.00 0.38
C GLU A 111 15.46 -7.87 1.61
N GLY A 112 16.11 -8.97 1.57
CA GLY A 112 16.18 -9.89 2.69
C GLY A 112 17.25 -10.92 2.44
N GLY A 113 18.50 -10.53 2.72
CA GLY A 113 19.59 -11.40 3.08
C GLY A 113 19.96 -12.51 2.11
N GLY A 114 21.18 -12.51 1.71
CA GLY A 114 21.85 -13.70 1.21
C GLY A 114 22.70 -13.45 0.01
N GLY A 115 24.01 -13.37 0.26
CA GLY A 115 25.03 -13.38 -0.74
C GLY A 115 24.85 -14.49 -1.77
N GLY A 116 24.69 -14.11 -3.00
CA GLY A 116 24.83 -14.99 -4.15
C GLY A 116 26.05 -14.57 -4.91
N GLN A 117 27.02 -15.46 -4.93
CA GLN A 117 28.27 -15.37 -5.65
C GLN A 117 28.07 -14.84 -7.06
N ARG A 118 28.86 -13.80 -7.37
CA ARG A 118 29.14 -13.43 -8.73
C ARG A 118 29.97 -14.56 -9.36
N GLN A 119 29.37 -15.31 -10.23
CA GLN A 119 30.08 -16.13 -11.18
C GLN A 119 30.44 -15.25 -12.38
N GLN A 120 31.72 -14.93 -12.48
CA GLN A 120 32.30 -14.35 -13.68
C GLN A 120 32.20 -15.39 -14.80
N THR A 121 31.58 -15.02 -15.89
CA THR A 121 31.76 -15.71 -17.16
C THR A 121 32.59 -14.83 -18.06
N PRO A 122 33.53 -15.43 -18.80
CA PRO A 122 34.52 -14.70 -19.56
C PRO A 122 33.97 -14.17 -20.88
N SER A 123 34.63 -13.11 -21.30
CA SER A 123 34.45 -12.36 -22.52
C SER A 123 34.39 -13.20 -23.77
N GLY A 124 33.41 -13.03 -24.59
CA GLY A 124 33.42 -13.41 -26.00
C GLY A 124 33.09 -12.19 -26.86
N PRO A 125 33.54 -12.13 -28.10
CA PRO A 125 33.73 -10.88 -28.82
C PRO A 125 32.44 -10.32 -29.44
N SER A 126 32.51 -9.02 -29.58
CA SER A 126 31.56 -8.11 -30.23
C SER A 126 31.03 -8.60 -31.57
N SER A 127 29.75 -8.56 -31.75
CA SER A 127 29.17 -8.31 -33.06
C SER A 127 28.02 -7.29 -32.91
N ASP A 128 28.33 -6.20 -33.54
CA ASP A 128 27.53 -5.07 -33.88
C ASP A 128 26.20 -5.49 -34.53
N PHE A 129 25.07 -5.19 -33.86
CA PHE A 129 23.80 -5.08 -34.53
C PHE A 129 22.96 -4.02 -33.84
N GLY A 130 22.62 -3.04 -34.61
CA GLY A 130 21.68 -1.98 -34.62
C GLY A 130 20.78 -1.79 -33.41
N SER A 131 20.74 -0.56 -32.96
CA SER A 131 19.79 -0.01 -32.03
C SER A 131 18.35 -0.35 -32.44
N PRO A 132 17.52 -0.86 -31.53
CA PRO A 132 16.08 -0.87 -31.78
C PRO A 132 15.52 0.54 -31.66
N PRO A 133 14.50 0.86 -32.42
CA PRO A 133 13.90 2.17 -32.38
C PRO A 133 13.24 2.43 -31.02
N GLU A 134 13.41 3.64 -30.58
CA GLU A 134 12.64 4.20 -29.47
C GLU A 134 11.17 4.12 -29.82
N ASP A 135 10.45 3.32 -29.10
CA ASP A 135 8.99 3.35 -29.08
C ASP A 135 8.54 3.89 -27.74
N ASP A 136 8.22 5.14 -27.82
CA ASP A 136 6.88 5.70 -27.63
C ASP A 136 6.33 5.55 -26.21
N ASP A 137 6.48 6.64 -25.53
CA ASP A 137 5.60 7.17 -24.51
C ASP A 137 4.16 6.68 -24.66
N ILE A 138 3.80 5.72 -23.83
CA ILE A 138 2.41 5.47 -23.53
C ILE A 138 2.07 6.34 -22.33
N PRO A 139 1.27 7.39 -22.45
CA PRO A 139 0.83 8.18 -21.32
C PRO A 139 -0.27 7.44 -20.56
N PHE A 140 0.03 7.11 -19.36
CA PHE A 140 -0.98 6.74 -18.37
C PHE A 140 -1.15 7.89 -17.38
#